data_23e506ea6de430dff2e1a8c6ec93fbd5
#
_entry.id   23e506ea6de430dff2e1a8c6ec93fbd5
#
_cell.length_a   1.000
_cell.length_b   1.000
_cell.length_c   1.000
_cell.angle_alpha   90.00
_cell.angle_beta   90.00
_cell.angle_gamma   90.00
#
_symmetry.space_group_name_H-M   'P 1'
#
loop_
_entity.id
_entity.type
_entity.pdbx_description
1 polymer ?
#
loop_
_entity_poly.entity_id
_entity_poly.type
_entity_poly.pdbx_seq_one_letter_code
_entity_poly.pdbx_strand_id
1 'polypeptide(L)'
;MITEDQYGPEAPDFLGAAPYKLTNQCENGRGVYSFCMCPGGYVVNASSEAERTCVNGMSYSDREGKNANSAMIVTVTPEDYRPYHVEGTPDVLDGVAFQRALEHAAWEAGKGKVPVQLFGDFCENRVSTALGEVTPSICGEWTFANLREVLPTFIGDSLVEGIRASERKIHGFSRPDAVLSGVEARTSSPVRIVRNETLESSSLTGLYPCGEGAGYAGGITSAAMDGLKTAEEIAKKYMNFS
;
A
#
# COMPACT_ATOMS: atom_id res chain seq x y z
N MET A 1 17.08 -2.91 0.34
CA MET A 1 18.34 -2.16 0.48
C MET A 1 18.70 -2.14 1.94
N ILE A 2 19.86 -2.58 2.29
CA ILE A 2 20.38 -2.53 3.65
C ILE A 2 21.33 -1.33 3.81
N THR A 3 21.64 -0.99 5.04
CA THR A 3 22.48 0.19 5.33
C THR A 3 23.84 0.05 4.69
N GLU A 4 24.39 -1.15 4.67
CA GLU A 4 25.69 -1.48 4.05
C GLU A 4 25.73 -1.18 2.55
N ASP A 5 24.64 -1.44 1.83
CA ASP A 5 24.54 -1.18 0.39
C ASP A 5 24.60 0.32 0.06
N GLN A 6 24.12 1.15 0.99
CA GLN A 6 24.05 2.59 0.80
C GLN A 6 25.29 3.33 1.32
N TYR A 7 25.87 2.89 2.43
CA TYR A 7 26.90 3.63 3.17
C TYR A 7 28.18 2.85 3.41
N GLY A 8 28.25 1.59 2.96
CA GLY A 8 29.41 0.69 3.13
C GLY A 8 29.31 -0.24 4.34
N PRO A 9 30.18 -1.27 4.41
CA PRO A 9 30.05 -2.37 5.35
C PRO A 9 30.21 -2.01 6.83
N GLU A 10 30.82 -0.87 7.14
CA GLU A 10 31.00 -0.41 8.53
C GLU A 10 29.83 0.47 9.02
N ALA A 11 28.93 0.85 8.13
CA ALA A 11 27.84 1.75 8.46
C ALA A 11 26.79 1.20 9.46
N PRO A 12 26.46 -0.10 9.52
CA PRO A 12 25.50 -0.65 10.47
C PRO A 12 25.87 -0.42 11.94
N ASP A 13 27.14 -0.33 12.25
CA ASP A 13 27.61 -0.14 13.62
C ASP A 13 27.23 1.25 14.20
N PHE A 14 26.99 2.22 13.32
CA PHE A 14 26.74 3.61 13.67
C PHE A 14 25.37 4.12 13.23
N LEU A 15 24.81 3.54 12.18
CA LEU A 15 23.56 3.95 11.57
C LEU A 15 22.52 2.84 11.71
N GLY A 16 21.30 3.20 11.98
CA GLY A 16 20.16 2.27 11.89
C GLY A 16 19.82 1.91 10.44
N ALA A 17 18.61 1.47 10.20
CA ALA A 17 18.13 1.15 8.85
C ALA A 17 18.29 2.35 7.90
N ALA A 18 18.78 2.11 6.68
CA ALA A 18 19.00 3.13 5.69
C ALA A 18 17.69 3.86 5.31
N PRO A 19 17.64 5.19 5.43
CA PRO A 19 16.50 5.94 4.92
C PRO A 19 16.50 5.89 3.40
N TYR A 20 15.33 5.76 2.80
CA TYR A 20 15.18 5.82 1.35
C TYR A 20 13.92 6.58 0.96
N LYS A 21 13.91 7.14 -0.24
CA LYS A 21 12.74 7.77 -0.84
C LYS A 21 12.74 7.48 -2.34
N LEU A 22 11.80 6.66 -2.78
CA LEU A 22 11.54 6.40 -4.19
C LEU A 22 10.27 7.15 -4.58
N THR A 23 10.43 8.14 -5.44
CA THR A 23 9.32 8.88 -6.04
C THR A 23 9.65 9.14 -7.49
N ASN A 24 8.66 9.02 -8.35
CA ASN A 24 8.73 9.34 -9.77
C ASN A 24 7.48 10.09 -10.20
N GLN A 25 7.65 11.08 -11.06
CA GLN A 25 6.55 11.73 -11.75
C GLN A 25 6.49 11.12 -13.14
N CYS A 26 5.42 10.41 -13.46
CA CYS A 26 5.23 9.74 -14.73
C CYS A 26 4.87 10.71 -15.85
N GLU A 27 5.07 10.31 -17.10
CA GLU A 27 4.73 11.10 -18.29
C GLU A 27 3.23 11.44 -18.35
N ASN A 28 2.37 10.59 -17.83
CA ASN A 28 0.92 10.83 -17.72
C ASN A 28 0.54 11.80 -16.58
N GLY A 29 1.51 12.41 -15.89
CA GLY A 29 1.30 13.35 -14.80
C GLY A 29 1.02 12.71 -13.45
N ARG A 30 1.08 11.37 -13.32
CA ARG A 30 0.83 10.68 -12.05
C ARG A 30 2.10 10.48 -11.24
N GLY A 31 2.00 10.65 -9.94
CA GLY A 31 3.07 10.30 -9.01
C GLY A 31 3.08 8.80 -8.75
N VAL A 32 4.29 8.19 -8.79
CA VAL A 32 4.53 6.82 -8.31
C VAL A 32 5.58 6.89 -7.20
N TYR A 33 5.32 6.21 -6.09
CA TYR A 33 6.25 6.19 -4.97
C TYR A 33 6.20 4.86 -4.22
N SER A 34 7.32 4.51 -3.59
CA SER A 34 7.34 3.36 -2.69
C SER A 34 6.86 3.75 -1.30
N PHE A 35 6.18 2.82 -0.64
CA PHE A 35 5.65 2.97 0.70
C PHE A 35 5.91 1.71 1.52
N CYS A 36 6.14 1.85 2.83
CA CYS A 36 6.32 0.74 3.78
C CYS A 36 7.31 -0.34 3.31
N MET A 37 8.60 0.00 3.21
CA MET A 37 9.66 -1.00 3.03
C MET A 37 9.74 -1.93 4.24
N CYS A 38 9.67 -3.22 3.99
CA CYS A 38 9.75 -4.29 4.98
C CYS A 38 11.02 -5.13 4.74
N PRO A 39 12.16 -4.79 5.37
CA PRO A 39 13.37 -5.62 5.31
C PRO A 39 13.11 -6.99 5.94
N GLY A 40 13.62 -8.07 5.32
CA GLY A 40 13.31 -9.43 5.78
C GLY A 40 11.80 -9.71 5.81
N GLY A 41 11.06 -9.13 4.85
CA GLY A 41 9.63 -9.02 4.91
C GLY A 41 8.87 -10.15 4.23
N TYR A 42 7.60 -10.24 4.61
CA TYR A 42 6.61 -11.15 4.06
C TYR A 42 5.42 -10.36 3.53
N VAL A 43 4.83 -10.84 2.45
CA VAL A 43 3.51 -10.39 2.01
C VAL A 43 2.46 -11.24 2.73
N VAL A 44 1.47 -10.59 3.32
CA VAL A 44 0.38 -11.24 4.04
C VAL A 44 -0.94 -10.96 3.36
N ASN A 45 -1.85 -11.93 3.41
CA ASN A 45 -3.25 -11.70 3.05
C ASN A 45 -3.91 -10.88 4.15
N ALA A 46 -4.28 -9.65 3.84
CA ALA A 46 -4.91 -8.68 4.74
C ALA A 46 -6.41 -8.48 4.41
N SER A 47 -7.02 -9.42 3.68
CA SER A 47 -8.42 -9.36 3.28
C SER A 47 -9.35 -9.36 4.48
N SER A 48 -10.34 -8.49 4.49
CA SER A 48 -11.33 -8.35 5.56
C SER A 48 -12.77 -8.50 5.09
N GLU A 49 -12.98 -8.65 3.78
CA GLU A 49 -14.28 -8.84 3.16
C GLU A 49 -14.28 -10.13 2.31
N ALA A 50 -15.43 -10.81 2.23
CA ALA A 50 -15.57 -12.00 1.39
C ALA A 50 -15.36 -11.66 -0.09
N GLU A 51 -14.80 -12.61 -0.85
CA GLU A 51 -14.56 -12.48 -2.30
C GLU A 51 -13.72 -11.24 -2.67
N ARG A 52 -12.78 -10.88 -1.82
CA ARG A 52 -11.82 -9.77 -2.03
C ARG A 52 -10.45 -10.18 -1.55
N THR A 53 -9.43 -9.83 -2.32
CA THR A 53 -8.03 -10.06 -1.97
C THR A 53 -7.33 -8.72 -1.79
N CYS A 54 -6.89 -8.47 -0.56
CA CYS A 54 -6.02 -7.36 -0.22
C CYS A 54 -4.75 -7.92 0.41
N VAL A 55 -3.60 -7.39 0.03
CA VAL A 55 -2.30 -7.77 0.60
C VAL A 55 -1.66 -6.62 1.33
N ASN A 56 -0.75 -6.93 2.24
CA ASN A 56 0.10 -5.95 2.91
C ASN A 56 1.49 -6.54 3.12
N GLY A 57 2.50 -5.69 3.26
CA GLY A 57 3.85 -6.10 3.63
C GLY A 57 4.07 -5.99 5.14
N MET A 58 4.80 -6.93 5.70
CA MET A 58 5.23 -6.89 7.10
C MET A 58 6.62 -7.48 7.28
N SER A 59 7.29 -7.08 8.35
CA SER A 59 8.52 -7.73 8.85
C SER A 59 8.32 -8.21 10.28
N TYR A 60 8.95 -9.33 10.62
CA TYR A 60 9.15 -9.67 12.01
C TYR A 60 10.20 -8.76 12.65
N SER A 61 10.30 -8.76 13.98
CA SER A 61 11.21 -7.89 14.72
C SER A 61 12.70 -8.15 14.45
N ASP A 62 13.04 -9.39 14.12
CA ASP A 62 14.41 -9.82 13.76
C ASP A 62 14.82 -9.37 12.34
N ARG A 63 13.85 -9.14 11.44
CA ARG A 63 14.06 -8.76 10.04
C ARG A 63 14.94 -9.74 9.25
N GLU A 64 14.98 -11.00 9.64
CA GLU A 64 15.85 -12.03 9.06
C GLU A 64 15.23 -12.79 7.87
N GLY A 65 14.06 -12.39 7.40
CA GLY A 65 13.44 -12.96 6.21
C GLY A 65 14.30 -12.77 4.95
N LYS A 66 14.19 -13.71 4.01
CA LYS A 66 15.04 -13.76 2.82
C LYS A 66 14.88 -12.56 1.87
N ASN A 67 13.66 -12.02 1.78
CA ASN A 67 13.33 -10.92 0.87
C ASN A 67 13.02 -9.63 1.64
N ALA A 68 13.16 -8.50 0.96
CA ALA A 68 12.47 -7.26 1.33
C ALA A 68 11.26 -7.07 0.41
N ASN A 69 10.25 -6.35 0.88
CA ASN A 69 9.15 -5.89 0.04
C ASN A 69 8.83 -4.42 0.30
N SER A 70 8.13 -3.80 -0.63
CA SER A 70 7.52 -2.49 -0.45
C SER A 70 6.28 -2.35 -1.33
N ALA A 71 5.30 -1.59 -0.88
CA ALA A 71 4.20 -1.19 -1.73
C ALA A 71 4.67 -0.19 -2.78
N MET A 72 4.18 -0.31 -4.01
CA MET A 72 4.33 0.67 -5.07
C MET A 72 2.98 1.33 -5.33
N ILE A 73 2.91 2.62 -5.08
CA ILE A 73 1.67 3.39 -5.01
C ILE A 73 1.59 4.34 -6.20
N VAL A 74 0.41 4.42 -6.81
CA VAL A 74 0.09 5.36 -7.88
C VAL A 74 -0.95 6.35 -7.38
N THR A 75 -0.73 7.64 -7.63
CA THR A 75 -1.71 8.69 -7.30
C THR A 75 -2.98 8.52 -8.13
N VAL A 76 -4.12 8.50 -7.45
CA VAL A 76 -5.48 8.49 -8.04
C VAL A 76 -6.25 9.74 -7.62
N THR A 77 -7.25 10.09 -8.41
CA THR A 77 -8.11 11.27 -8.21
C THR A 77 -9.59 10.88 -8.21
N PRO A 78 -10.50 11.76 -7.79
CA PRO A 78 -11.94 11.48 -7.84
C PRO A 78 -12.46 11.07 -9.23
N GLU A 79 -11.87 11.57 -10.29
CA GLU A 79 -12.23 11.23 -11.66
C GLU A 79 -11.94 9.77 -11.99
N ASP A 80 -10.91 9.18 -11.37
CA ASP A 80 -10.49 7.80 -11.62
C ASP A 80 -11.44 6.78 -10.99
N TYR A 81 -12.07 7.13 -9.88
CA TYR A 81 -12.98 6.20 -9.18
C TYR A 81 -14.46 6.50 -9.38
N ARG A 82 -14.82 7.64 -9.98
CA ARG A 82 -16.21 7.93 -10.37
C ARG A 82 -16.86 6.84 -11.24
N PRO A 83 -16.17 6.18 -12.21
CA PRO A 83 -16.74 5.07 -12.96
C PRO A 83 -17.16 3.84 -12.13
N TYR A 84 -16.72 3.77 -10.88
CA TYR A 84 -17.04 2.68 -9.94
C TYR A 84 -18.20 3.01 -9.00
N HIS A 85 -18.89 4.13 -9.26
CA HIS A 85 -20.06 4.54 -8.49
C HIS A 85 -21.10 3.42 -8.39
N VAL A 86 -21.60 3.18 -7.18
CA VAL A 86 -22.66 2.21 -6.91
C VAL A 86 -23.99 2.97 -6.77
N GLU A 87 -24.94 2.66 -7.62
CA GLU A 87 -26.27 3.31 -7.60
C GLU A 87 -26.91 3.24 -6.21
N GLY A 88 -27.44 4.35 -5.75
CA GLY A 88 -28.03 4.47 -4.40
C GLY A 88 -27.07 4.71 -3.26
N THR A 89 -25.76 4.83 -3.54
CA THR A 89 -24.76 5.25 -2.56
C THR A 89 -24.33 6.70 -2.76
N PRO A 90 -23.89 7.43 -1.72
CA PRO A 90 -23.33 8.77 -1.90
C PRO A 90 -21.99 8.73 -2.67
N ASP A 91 -21.77 9.70 -3.56
CA ASP A 91 -20.55 9.85 -4.39
C ASP A 91 -19.24 9.86 -3.56
N VAL A 92 -19.30 10.32 -2.31
CA VAL A 92 -18.17 10.31 -1.38
C VAL A 92 -17.63 8.89 -1.11
N LEU A 93 -18.41 7.85 -1.38
CA LEU A 93 -18.02 6.45 -1.24
C LEU A 93 -17.47 5.83 -2.53
N ASP A 94 -17.39 6.55 -3.64
CA ASP A 94 -16.88 6.01 -4.91
C ASP A 94 -15.44 5.49 -4.79
N GLY A 95 -14.61 6.17 -3.99
CA GLY A 95 -13.25 5.70 -3.71
C GLY A 95 -13.21 4.37 -2.92
N VAL A 96 -14.20 4.12 -2.06
CA VAL A 96 -14.36 2.82 -1.38
C VAL A 96 -14.82 1.76 -2.38
N ALA A 97 -15.74 2.09 -3.26
CA ALA A 97 -16.21 1.20 -4.33
C ALA A 97 -15.08 0.81 -5.28
N PHE A 98 -14.23 1.78 -5.64
CA PHE A 98 -13.01 1.55 -6.43
C PHE A 98 -12.05 0.57 -5.76
N GLN A 99 -11.70 0.78 -4.49
CA GLN A 99 -10.85 -0.15 -3.74
C GLN A 99 -11.44 -1.56 -3.73
N ARG A 100 -12.73 -1.69 -3.47
CA ARG A 100 -13.46 -2.97 -3.45
C ARG A 100 -13.47 -3.65 -4.81
N ALA A 101 -13.58 -2.88 -5.90
CA ALA A 101 -13.53 -3.43 -7.25
C ALA A 101 -12.15 -4.02 -7.58
N LEU A 102 -11.06 -3.34 -7.21
CA LEU A 102 -9.70 -3.85 -7.38
C LEU A 102 -9.45 -5.12 -6.55
N GLU A 103 -9.91 -5.14 -5.31
CA GLU A 103 -9.78 -6.30 -4.43
C GLU A 103 -10.58 -7.51 -4.94
N HIS A 104 -11.77 -7.26 -5.51
CA HIS A 104 -12.58 -8.32 -6.12
C HIS A 104 -11.92 -8.86 -7.40
N ALA A 105 -11.45 -7.99 -8.29
CA ALA A 105 -10.70 -8.40 -9.48
C ALA A 105 -9.44 -9.21 -9.12
N ALA A 106 -8.75 -8.84 -8.04
CA ALA A 106 -7.61 -9.61 -7.55
C ALA A 106 -8.03 -10.99 -7.01
N TRP A 107 -9.17 -11.07 -6.31
CA TRP A 107 -9.73 -12.34 -5.82
C TRP A 107 -10.12 -13.26 -6.98
N GLU A 108 -10.78 -12.75 -8.01
CA GLU A 108 -11.14 -13.54 -9.21
C GLU A 108 -9.89 -14.02 -9.94
N ALA A 109 -8.93 -13.13 -10.23
CA ALA A 109 -7.68 -13.47 -10.91
C ALA A 109 -6.86 -14.50 -10.13
N GLY A 110 -6.82 -14.37 -8.81
CA GLY A 110 -6.14 -15.28 -7.90
C GLY A 110 -6.93 -16.55 -7.55
N LYS A 111 -8.21 -16.65 -7.94
CA LYS A 111 -9.11 -17.74 -7.55
C LYS A 111 -9.15 -17.92 -6.03
N GLY A 112 -9.26 -16.83 -5.30
CA GLY A 112 -9.24 -16.79 -3.85
C GLY A 112 -7.85 -16.82 -3.20
N LYS A 113 -6.77 -16.97 -3.97
CA LYS A 113 -5.37 -16.91 -3.54
C LYS A 113 -4.77 -15.53 -3.86
N VAL A 114 -3.61 -15.23 -3.32
CA VAL A 114 -2.87 -14.00 -3.67
C VAL A 114 -2.39 -14.09 -5.12
N PRO A 115 -2.82 -13.21 -6.03
CA PRO A 115 -2.32 -13.17 -7.39
C PRO A 115 -0.90 -12.61 -7.43
N VAL A 116 -0.03 -13.30 -8.20
CA VAL A 116 1.39 -13.01 -8.31
C VAL A 116 1.78 -12.92 -9.77
N GLN A 117 2.70 -12.01 -10.09
CA GLN A 117 3.27 -11.85 -11.43
C GLN A 117 4.73 -11.41 -11.34
N LEU A 118 5.59 -11.87 -12.21
CA LEU A 118 6.94 -11.32 -12.33
C LEU A 118 6.91 -9.97 -13.04
N PHE A 119 7.77 -9.05 -12.63
CA PHE A 119 7.80 -7.70 -13.20
C PHE A 119 8.05 -7.68 -14.72
N GLY A 120 8.92 -8.55 -15.24
CA GLY A 120 9.12 -8.68 -16.69
C GLY A 120 7.84 -9.05 -17.42
N ASP A 121 7.09 -10.01 -16.91
CA ASP A 121 5.83 -10.47 -17.48
C ASP A 121 4.71 -9.40 -17.32
N PHE A 122 4.73 -8.66 -16.20
CA PHE A 122 3.87 -7.51 -15.99
C PHE A 122 4.10 -6.42 -17.04
N CYS A 123 5.36 -6.12 -17.37
CA CYS A 123 5.69 -5.19 -18.44
C CYS A 123 5.18 -5.63 -19.82
N GLU A 124 5.17 -6.94 -20.08
CA GLU A 124 4.72 -7.53 -21.33
C GLU A 124 3.21 -7.87 -21.34
N ASN A 125 2.50 -7.58 -20.26
CA ASN A 125 1.08 -7.88 -20.09
C ASN A 125 0.75 -9.37 -20.34
N ARG A 126 1.51 -10.28 -19.74
CA ARG A 126 1.31 -11.72 -19.84
C ARG A 126 1.43 -12.42 -18.48
N VAL A 127 0.71 -13.50 -18.30
CA VAL A 127 0.78 -14.32 -17.07
C VAL A 127 2.17 -14.94 -16.93
N SER A 128 2.74 -14.90 -15.73
CA SER A 128 3.97 -15.65 -15.40
C SER A 128 3.69 -17.14 -15.31
N THR A 129 4.63 -17.95 -15.77
CA THR A 129 4.50 -19.42 -15.79
C THR A 129 5.50 -20.14 -14.90
N ALA A 130 6.56 -19.45 -14.49
CA ALA A 130 7.60 -19.96 -13.60
C ALA A 130 8.22 -18.82 -12.79
N LEU A 131 8.78 -19.14 -11.64
CA LEU A 131 9.59 -18.20 -10.85
C LEU A 131 10.99 -18.05 -11.46
N GLY A 132 11.62 -16.88 -11.24
CA GLY A 132 13.04 -16.69 -11.47
C GLY A 132 13.87 -17.09 -10.23
N GLU A 133 14.93 -16.34 -9.96
CA GLU A 133 15.77 -16.54 -8.76
C GLU A 133 15.08 -16.13 -7.47
N VAL A 134 14.12 -15.20 -7.56
CA VAL A 134 13.38 -14.70 -6.40
C VAL A 134 12.20 -15.62 -6.11
N THR A 135 12.21 -16.23 -4.92
CA THR A 135 11.08 -17.01 -4.40
C THR A 135 10.17 -16.08 -3.60
N PRO A 136 8.85 -16.07 -3.84
CA PRO A 136 7.92 -15.26 -3.07
C PRO A 136 7.98 -15.56 -1.56
N SER A 137 8.04 -14.52 -0.72
CA SER A 137 7.84 -14.61 0.73
C SER A 137 6.40 -14.19 1.05
N ILE A 138 5.44 -15.10 0.79
CA ILE A 138 4.00 -14.85 0.98
C ILE A 138 3.47 -15.77 2.07
N CYS A 139 2.83 -15.21 3.08
CA CYS A 139 2.11 -15.97 4.10
C CYS A 139 0.73 -16.34 3.56
N GLY A 140 0.56 -17.60 3.21
CA GLY A 140 -0.68 -18.13 2.61
C GLY A 140 -0.48 -18.65 1.19
N GLU A 141 -1.59 -18.99 0.55
CA GLU A 141 -1.56 -19.49 -0.82
C GLU A 141 -1.47 -18.35 -1.84
N TRP A 142 -0.73 -18.58 -2.90
CA TRP A 142 -0.61 -17.67 -4.03
C TRP A 142 -0.73 -18.44 -5.37
N THR A 143 -0.97 -17.71 -6.44
CA THR A 143 -1.02 -18.27 -7.80
C THR A 143 -0.56 -17.24 -8.82
N PHE A 144 -0.04 -17.69 -9.95
CA PHE A 144 0.24 -16.79 -11.05
C PHE A 144 -1.06 -16.26 -11.67
N ALA A 145 -1.10 -14.95 -11.87
CA ALA A 145 -2.18 -14.26 -12.55
C ALA A 145 -1.66 -13.01 -13.28
N ASN A 146 -2.44 -12.45 -14.18
CA ASN A 146 -2.09 -11.21 -14.86
C ASN A 146 -2.60 -9.99 -14.05
N LEU A 147 -1.72 -9.36 -13.29
CA LEU A 147 -2.06 -8.16 -12.51
C LEU A 147 -2.39 -6.94 -13.40
N ARG A 148 -1.99 -6.96 -14.68
CA ARG A 148 -2.40 -5.91 -15.63
C ARG A 148 -3.89 -5.95 -15.94
N GLU A 149 -4.53 -7.10 -15.82
CA GLU A 149 -5.99 -7.27 -15.99
C GLU A 149 -6.76 -6.91 -14.70
N VAL A 150 -6.10 -6.97 -13.56
CA VAL A 150 -6.67 -6.58 -12.25
C VAL A 150 -6.69 -5.05 -12.10
N LEU A 151 -5.65 -4.38 -12.61
CA LEU A 151 -5.44 -2.95 -12.42
C LEU A 151 -5.97 -2.15 -13.62
N PRO A 152 -6.56 -0.96 -13.42
CA PRO A 152 -6.77 -0.01 -14.51
C PRO A 152 -5.48 0.23 -15.30
N THR A 153 -5.60 0.37 -16.62
CA THR A 153 -4.45 0.50 -17.52
C THR A 153 -3.50 1.61 -17.09
N PHE A 154 -4.02 2.77 -16.69
CA PHE A 154 -3.19 3.90 -16.27
C PHE A 154 -2.37 3.60 -15.01
N ILE A 155 -2.90 2.79 -14.08
CA ILE A 155 -2.15 2.35 -12.88
C ILE A 155 -1.04 1.40 -13.29
N GLY A 156 -1.37 0.40 -14.11
CA GLY A 156 -0.38 -0.56 -14.58
C GLY A 156 0.77 0.09 -15.35
N ASP A 157 0.48 1.04 -16.24
CA ASP A 157 1.49 1.78 -17.02
C ASP A 157 2.36 2.66 -16.12
N SER A 158 1.74 3.37 -15.17
CA SER A 158 2.47 4.18 -14.19
C SER A 158 3.39 3.32 -13.31
N LEU A 159 2.94 2.13 -12.90
CA LEU A 159 3.77 1.19 -12.12
C LEU A 159 4.99 0.74 -12.93
N VAL A 160 4.83 0.38 -14.21
CA VAL A 160 5.95 0.01 -15.08
C VAL A 160 6.97 1.14 -15.16
N GLU A 161 6.52 2.37 -15.42
CA GLU A 161 7.39 3.55 -15.49
C GLU A 161 8.09 3.83 -14.15
N GLY A 162 7.32 3.87 -13.06
CA GLY A 162 7.85 4.19 -11.73
C GLY A 162 8.83 3.15 -11.19
N ILE A 163 8.57 1.85 -11.41
CA ILE A 163 9.48 0.77 -11.00
C ILE A 163 10.78 0.86 -11.83
N ARG A 164 10.70 1.07 -13.15
CA ARG A 164 11.89 1.26 -13.99
C ARG A 164 12.68 2.51 -13.62
N ALA A 165 12.02 3.60 -13.29
CA ALA A 165 12.67 4.83 -12.82
C ALA A 165 13.41 4.62 -11.49
N SER A 166 12.91 3.74 -10.63
CA SER A 166 13.52 3.42 -9.33
C SER A 166 14.86 2.69 -9.46
N GLU A 167 15.12 2.00 -10.57
CA GLU A 167 16.40 1.34 -10.87
C GLU A 167 17.60 2.28 -10.75
N ARG A 168 17.41 3.57 -11.09
CA ARG A 168 18.49 4.57 -11.00
C ARG A 168 18.91 4.88 -9.56
N LYS A 169 18.03 4.60 -8.59
CA LYS A 169 18.25 4.86 -7.16
C LYS A 169 18.64 3.61 -6.40
N ILE A 170 18.04 2.50 -6.78
CA ILE A 170 18.27 1.17 -6.18
C ILE A 170 18.51 0.20 -7.32
N HIS A 171 19.76 -0.16 -7.56
CA HIS A 171 20.11 -1.11 -8.60
C HIS A 171 19.45 -2.47 -8.35
N GLY A 172 18.89 -3.06 -9.40
CA GLY A 172 18.12 -4.31 -9.34
C GLY A 172 16.67 -4.15 -8.87
N PHE A 173 16.18 -2.92 -8.63
CA PHE A 173 14.77 -2.71 -8.23
C PHE A 173 13.78 -3.14 -9.32
N SER A 174 14.15 -2.97 -10.60
CA SER A 174 13.34 -3.33 -11.76
C SER A 174 13.76 -4.66 -12.41
N ARG A 175 14.41 -5.55 -11.66
CA ARG A 175 14.80 -6.87 -12.19
C ARG A 175 13.59 -7.62 -12.74
N PRO A 176 13.70 -8.31 -13.89
CA PRO A 176 12.56 -8.96 -14.54
C PRO A 176 11.84 -10.01 -13.68
N ASP A 177 12.57 -10.67 -12.78
CA ASP A 177 12.05 -11.70 -11.88
C ASP A 177 11.67 -11.17 -10.49
N ALA A 178 11.60 -9.83 -10.31
CA ALA A 178 10.98 -9.25 -9.12
C ALA A 178 9.52 -9.69 -9.04
N VAL A 179 9.08 -10.10 -7.85
CA VAL A 179 7.75 -10.64 -7.63
C VAL A 179 6.80 -9.50 -7.25
N LEU A 180 5.76 -9.30 -8.06
CA LEU A 180 4.64 -8.44 -7.76
C LEU A 180 3.51 -9.27 -7.14
N SER A 181 2.90 -8.77 -6.07
CA SER A 181 1.74 -9.37 -5.41
C SER A 181 0.63 -8.32 -5.32
N GLY A 182 -0.58 -8.69 -5.65
CA GLY A 182 -1.68 -7.73 -5.69
C GLY A 182 -2.93 -8.16 -4.92
N VAL A 183 -3.71 -7.18 -4.48
CA VAL A 183 -3.46 -5.73 -4.57
C VAL A 183 -3.35 -5.15 -3.17
N GLU A 184 -2.52 -4.12 -2.98
CA GLU A 184 -2.59 -3.30 -1.78
C GLU A 184 -3.44 -2.06 -2.08
N ALA A 185 -4.76 -2.20 -2.00
CA ALA A 185 -5.71 -1.14 -2.36
C ALA A 185 -5.98 -0.15 -1.22
N ARG A 186 -5.53 -0.45 0.02
CA ARG A 186 -5.88 0.30 1.23
C ARG A 186 -4.72 1.10 1.81
N THR A 187 -3.91 1.71 0.99
CA THR A 187 -2.76 2.52 1.44
C THR A 187 -3.17 3.78 2.17
N SER A 188 -4.31 4.36 1.81
CA SER A 188 -4.91 5.52 2.51
C SER A 188 -6.42 5.47 2.40
N SER A 189 -7.11 6.11 3.36
CA SER A 189 -8.55 6.22 3.30
C SER A 189 -8.99 7.11 2.12
N PRO A 190 -9.93 6.65 1.30
CA PRO A 190 -10.49 7.44 0.21
C PRO A 190 -11.53 8.47 0.71
N VAL A 191 -11.88 8.42 2.00
CA VAL A 191 -12.86 9.29 2.64
C VAL A 191 -12.25 9.99 3.84
N ARG A 192 -12.80 11.16 4.20
CA ARG A 192 -12.47 11.85 5.44
C ARG A 192 -13.74 12.10 6.27
N ILE A 193 -13.73 11.65 7.51
CA ILE A 193 -14.80 11.94 8.47
C ILE A 193 -14.49 13.28 9.11
N VAL A 194 -15.25 14.33 8.75
CA VAL A 194 -14.98 15.71 9.17
C VAL A 194 -15.10 15.86 10.69
N ARG A 195 -14.11 16.51 11.30
CA ARG A 195 -14.05 16.82 12.73
C ARG A 195 -13.74 18.31 12.95
N ASN A 196 -14.16 18.84 14.08
CA ASN A 196 -13.96 20.22 14.50
C ASN A 196 -12.58 20.44 15.15
N GLU A 197 -12.32 21.60 15.71
CA GLU A 197 -11.05 21.98 16.36
C GLU A 197 -10.75 21.15 17.63
N THR A 198 -11.78 20.61 18.28
CA THR A 198 -11.64 19.70 19.44
C THR A 198 -11.55 18.24 19.03
N LEU A 199 -11.33 17.96 17.76
CA LEU A 199 -11.22 16.65 17.13
C LEU A 199 -12.47 15.77 17.23
N GLU A 200 -13.59 16.33 17.68
CA GLU A 200 -14.90 15.68 17.67
C GLU A 200 -15.57 15.82 16.29
N SER A 201 -16.31 14.81 15.87
CA SER A 201 -17.06 14.84 14.61
C SER A 201 -17.98 16.06 14.53
N SER A 202 -17.98 16.73 13.38
CA SER A 202 -18.83 17.89 13.14
C SER A 202 -20.33 17.53 13.08
N SER A 203 -20.67 16.27 12.92
CA SER A 203 -22.05 15.79 12.73
C SER A 203 -22.56 14.87 13.84
N LEU A 204 -21.68 14.29 14.65
CA LEU A 204 -22.04 13.33 15.71
C LEU A 204 -21.27 13.62 16.98
N THR A 205 -21.99 13.98 18.05
CA THR A 205 -21.41 14.20 19.37
C THR A 205 -20.90 12.88 19.97
N GLY A 206 -19.73 12.92 20.59
CA GLY A 206 -19.09 11.75 21.20
C GLY A 206 -18.29 10.87 20.23
N LEU A 207 -18.30 11.17 18.93
CA LEU A 207 -17.50 10.49 17.93
C LEU A 207 -16.23 11.30 17.65
N TYR A 208 -15.05 10.65 17.79
CA TYR A 208 -13.74 11.25 17.57
C TYR A 208 -12.99 10.53 16.43
N PRO A 209 -13.20 10.97 15.18
CA PRO A 209 -12.52 10.37 14.04
C PRO A 209 -11.01 10.61 14.09
N CYS A 210 -10.19 9.56 14.03
CA CYS A 210 -8.74 9.70 14.06
C CYS A 210 -8.02 8.64 13.22
N GLY A 211 -6.76 8.90 12.95
CA GLY A 211 -5.86 7.99 12.25
C GLY A 211 -6.15 7.84 10.76
N GLU A 212 -5.71 6.70 10.21
CA GLU A 212 -5.77 6.42 8.77
C GLU A 212 -7.20 6.21 8.29
N GLY A 213 -7.96 5.36 8.94
CA GLY A 213 -9.34 5.04 8.51
C GLY A 213 -10.27 6.25 8.45
N ALA A 214 -10.03 7.26 9.28
CA ALA A 214 -10.77 8.51 9.29
C ALA A 214 -10.23 9.57 8.31
N GLY A 215 -9.15 9.27 7.58
CA GLY A 215 -8.56 10.14 6.56
C GLY A 215 -7.62 11.23 7.08
N TYR A 216 -7.02 11.07 8.27
CA TYR A 216 -6.12 12.06 8.89
C TYR A 216 -4.64 11.67 8.90
N ALA A 217 -4.32 10.43 8.62
CA ALA A 217 -2.95 9.92 8.60
C ALA A 217 -2.79 8.85 7.52
N GLY A 218 -1.56 8.66 7.02
CA GLY A 218 -1.25 7.64 6.01
C GLY A 218 -0.12 6.70 6.44
N GLY A 219 0.35 6.77 7.69
CA GLY A 219 1.43 5.93 8.19
C GLY A 219 1.28 5.62 9.67
N ILE A 220 1.97 4.56 10.13
CA ILE A 220 1.85 4.03 11.52
C ILE A 220 2.11 5.14 12.55
N THR A 221 3.24 5.84 12.45
CA THR A 221 3.60 6.88 13.42
C THR A 221 2.63 8.07 13.38
N SER A 222 2.25 8.53 12.18
CA SER A 222 1.31 9.65 12.04
C SER A 222 -0.09 9.30 12.56
N ALA A 223 -0.55 8.07 12.35
CA ALA A 223 -1.82 7.59 12.90
C ALA A 223 -1.78 7.51 14.43
N ALA A 224 -0.68 7.00 15.00
CA ALA A 224 -0.48 6.97 16.46
C ALA A 224 -0.44 8.37 17.06
N MET A 225 0.26 9.32 16.44
CA MET A 225 0.31 10.73 16.89
C MET A 225 -1.08 11.39 16.85
N ASP A 226 -1.86 11.13 15.80
CA ASP A 226 -3.21 11.67 15.69
C ASP A 226 -4.14 11.05 16.73
N GLY A 227 -4.00 9.76 17.03
CA GLY A 227 -4.70 9.08 18.11
C GLY A 227 -4.36 9.65 19.48
N LEU A 228 -3.08 9.92 19.77
CA LEU A 228 -2.66 10.57 21.02
C LEU A 228 -3.27 11.97 21.20
N LYS A 229 -3.20 12.81 20.15
CA LYS A 229 -3.83 14.14 20.17
C LYS A 229 -5.33 14.06 20.42
N THR A 230 -6.00 13.09 19.79
CA THR A 230 -7.43 12.86 19.97
C THR A 230 -7.75 12.44 21.40
N ALA A 231 -6.94 11.56 22.01
CA ALA A 231 -7.09 11.15 23.40
C ALA A 231 -6.89 12.33 24.37
N GLU A 232 -5.93 13.22 24.09
CA GLU A 232 -5.72 14.44 24.88
C GLU A 232 -6.95 15.38 24.85
N GLU A 233 -7.59 15.57 23.69
CA GLU A 233 -8.81 16.38 23.58
C GLU A 233 -10.00 15.72 24.30
N ILE A 234 -10.14 14.40 24.21
CA ILE A 234 -11.14 13.65 24.97
C ILE A 234 -10.91 13.84 26.48
N ALA A 235 -9.65 13.72 26.94
CA ALA A 235 -9.29 13.91 28.32
C ALA A 235 -9.67 15.32 28.84
N LYS A 236 -9.35 16.37 28.08
CA LYS A 236 -9.74 17.74 28.44
C LYS A 236 -11.25 17.91 28.63
N LYS A 237 -12.06 17.19 27.82
CA LYS A 237 -13.53 17.29 27.87
C LYS A 237 -14.15 16.50 29.02
N TYR A 238 -13.62 15.31 29.32
CA TYR A 238 -14.27 14.35 30.21
C TYR A 238 -13.52 14.09 31.52
N MET A 239 -12.27 14.50 31.63
CA MET A 239 -11.47 14.26 32.81
C MET A 239 -11.37 15.52 33.67
N ASN A 240 -12.45 15.89 34.32
CA ASN A 240 -12.40 16.75 35.50
C ASN A 240 -11.89 15.88 36.66
N PHE A 241 -10.61 15.61 36.69
CA PHE A 241 -9.96 15.07 37.87
C PHE A 241 -9.80 16.21 38.87
N SER A 242 -10.74 16.32 39.80
CA SER A 242 -10.60 17.10 41.04
C SER A 242 -9.74 16.31 42.03
#